data_07b1e5bc82d1eceebfbe4f544197a287
#
_entry.id   07b1e5bc82d1eceebfbe4f544197a287
#
_cell.length_a   1.000
_cell.length_b   1.000
_cell.length_c   1.000
_cell.angle_alpha   90.00
_cell.angle_beta   90.00
_cell.angle_gamma   90.00
#
_symmetry.space_group_name_H-M   'P 1'
#
loop_
_entity.id
_entity.type
_entity.pdbx_description
1 polymer ?
#
loop_
_entity_poly.entity_id
_entity_poly.type
_entity_poly.pdbx_seq_one_letter_code
_entity_poly.pdbx_strand_id
1 'polypeptide(L)'
;MLPVLSHWGWSSLIHDAFEANRGVVFPPALYWPEGQDSRVKETMTGLLTIHVRRGDFTTHCKFLASWNSDWNAFNSFPGLPDKYDQVYSDPRLSSENYEAYMDHCYPSTEQIIEKVKTVREESREPLEYIYIMTNGANSWVENLKVALHDLGGWEHIGSNQDLSLTWEQKFVAQAVDMLVAQRAQVFIGNGVS
;
A
#
# COMPACT_ATOMS: atom_id res chain seq x y z
N MET A 1 -8.53 23.17 13.51
CA MET A 1 -7.63 22.32 12.67
C MET A 1 -8.29 21.83 11.36
N LEU A 2 -9.59 22.00 11.17
CA LEU A 2 -10.34 21.54 9.98
C LEU A 2 -10.21 22.38 8.70
N PRO A 3 -9.94 23.72 8.71
CA PRO A 3 -9.97 24.51 7.48
C PRO A 3 -8.85 24.18 6.49
N VAL A 4 -7.67 23.75 6.96
CA VAL A 4 -6.53 23.45 6.07
C VAL A 4 -6.76 22.17 5.26
N LEU A 5 -7.33 21.14 5.87
CA LEU A 5 -7.57 19.85 5.21
C LEU A 5 -8.76 19.90 4.24
N SER A 6 -9.73 20.79 4.45
CA SER A 6 -10.88 20.94 3.55
C SER A 6 -10.52 21.57 2.19
N HIS A 7 -9.39 22.27 2.11
CA HIS A 7 -8.89 22.91 0.89
C HIS A 7 -7.65 22.23 0.31
N TRP A 8 -7.19 21.14 0.92
CA TRP A 8 -6.05 20.39 0.42
C TRP A 8 -6.43 19.56 -0.82
N GLY A 9 -5.61 19.64 -1.84
CA GLY A 9 -5.79 18.89 -3.07
C GLY A 9 -4.45 18.61 -3.72
N TRP A 10 -4.42 17.59 -4.57
CA TRP A 10 -3.25 17.25 -5.37
C TRP A 10 -3.03 18.27 -6.48
N SER A 11 -1.77 18.50 -6.87
CA SER A 11 -1.43 19.37 -8.00
C SER A 11 -1.90 18.75 -9.34
N SER A 12 -2.05 19.60 -10.38
CA SER A 12 -2.37 19.12 -11.73
C SER A 12 -1.34 18.10 -12.22
N LEU A 13 -0.05 18.29 -11.94
CA LEU A 13 1.00 17.35 -12.33
C LEU A 13 0.75 15.93 -11.81
N ILE A 14 0.27 15.79 -10.58
CA ILE A 14 -0.05 14.49 -9.98
C ILE A 14 -1.32 13.92 -10.60
N HIS A 15 -2.35 14.75 -10.81
CA HIS A 15 -3.57 14.32 -11.49
C HIS A 15 -3.30 13.87 -12.91
N ASP A 16 -2.52 14.64 -13.69
CA ASP A 16 -2.17 14.30 -15.08
C ASP A 16 -1.36 13.00 -15.14
N ALA A 17 -0.45 12.77 -14.19
CA ALA A 17 0.28 11.52 -14.08
C ALA A 17 -0.64 10.33 -13.79
N PHE A 18 -1.57 10.49 -12.85
CA PHE A 18 -2.57 9.46 -12.54
C PHE A 18 -3.45 9.16 -13.76
N GLU A 19 -3.98 10.20 -14.43
CA GLU A 19 -4.85 10.02 -15.61
C GLU A 19 -4.15 9.28 -16.74
N ALA A 20 -2.90 9.64 -17.03
CA ALA A 20 -2.11 8.99 -18.07
C ALA A 20 -1.80 7.50 -17.74
N ASN A 21 -1.87 7.12 -16.49
CA ASN A 21 -1.55 5.77 -16.00
C ASN A 21 -2.74 5.04 -15.39
N ARG A 22 -3.96 5.55 -15.58
CA ARG A 22 -5.17 4.98 -14.99
C ARG A 22 -5.31 3.47 -15.28
N GLY A 23 -4.99 3.05 -16.49
CA GLY A 23 -5.06 1.65 -16.92
C GLY A 23 -4.08 0.71 -16.21
N VAL A 24 -3.02 1.23 -15.56
CA VAL A 24 -2.11 0.46 -14.70
C VAL A 24 -2.75 0.17 -13.35
N VAL A 25 -3.57 1.09 -12.86
CA VAL A 25 -4.24 0.99 -11.55
C VAL A 25 -5.56 0.25 -11.68
N PHE A 26 -6.29 0.51 -12.76
CA PHE A 26 -7.67 0.08 -12.94
C PHE A 26 -7.95 -0.16 -14.43
N PRO A 27 -8.46 -1.33 -14.85
CA PRO A 27 -8.64 -1.62 -16.26
C PRO A 27 -9.65 -0.68 -16.91
N PRO A 28 -9.44 -0.32 -18.22
CA PRO A 28 -10.27 0.63 -18.93
C PRO A 28 -11.75 0.25 -19.05
N ALA A 29 -12.07 -1.03 -18.90
CA ALA A 29 -13.45 -1.53 -19.04
C ALA A 29 -14.37 -1.13 -17.88
N LEU A 30 -13.81 -0.73 -16.74
CA LEU A 30 -14.57 -0.28 -15.58
C LEU A 30 -14.60 1.24 -15.54
N TYR A 31 -15.54 1.74 -16.21
CA TYR A 31 -15.72 3.13 -16.53
C TYR A 31 -15.80 4.06 -15.32
N TRP A 32 -14.84 4.91 -15.24
CA TRP A 32 -15.05 6.29 -14.84
C TRP A 32 -15.84 6.95 -15.98
N PRO A 33 -17.03 7.52 -15.77
CA PRO A 33 -17.79 8.15 -16.85
C PRO A 33 -16.93 9.18 -17.60
N GLU A 34 -16.95 9.16 -18.94
CA GLU A 34 -16.26 10.17 -19.72
C GLU A 34 -16.67 11.57 -19.26
N GLY A 35 -15.69 12.41 -18.94
CA GLY A 35 -15.91 13.77 -18.44
C GLY A 35 -15.98 13.93 -16.92
N GLN A 36 -15.84 12.87 -16.16
CA GLN A 36 -15.75 13.02 -14.69
C GLN A 36 -14.35 13.55 -14.31
N ASP A 37 -14.34 14.67 -13.57
CA ASP A 37 -13.10 15.31 -13.13
C ASP A 37 -12.37 14.40 -12.14
N SER A 38 -11.16 13.96 -12.48
CA SER A 38 -10.30 13.16 -11.58
C SER A 38 -9.97 13.85 -10.26
N ARG A 39 -10.28 15.15 -10.14
CA ARG A 39 -10.13 15.87 -8.88
C ARG A 39 -11.24 15.55 -7.87
N VAL A 40 -12.30 14.89 -8.31
CA VAL A 40 -13.33 14.39 -7.38
C VAL A 40 -12.77 13.20 -6.59
N LYS A 41 -12.89 13.27 -5.27
CA LYS A 41 -12.42 12.23 -4.33
C LYS A 41 -13.40 11.05 -4.31
N GLU A 42 -13.48 10.30 -5.40
CA GLU A 42 -14.29 9.09 -5.43
C GLU A 42 -13.47 7.85 -5.09
N THR A 43 -14.09 6.96 -4.35
CA THR A 43 -13.52 5.65 -4.02
C THR A 43 -13.55 4.75 -5.26
N MET A 44 -12.44 4.14 -5.58
CA MET A 44 -12.32 3.13 -6.63
C MET A 44 -12.77 1.79 -6.05
N THR A 45 -14.05 1.49 -6.25
CA THR A 45 -14.66 0.25 -5.74
C THR A 45 -13.98 -0.97 -6.36
N GLY A 46 -13.70 -1.97 -5.55
CA GLY A 46 -12.99 -3.19 -5.95
C GLY A 46 -11.46 -3.06 -5.91
N LEU A 47 -10.89 -1.86 -5.69
CA LEU A 47 -9.45 -1.66 -5.63
C LEU A 47 -8.89 -1.91 -4.23
N LEU A 48 -7.98 -2.86 -4.13
CA LEU A 48 -7.06 -3.03 -3.02
C LEU A 48 -5.71 -2.40 -3.38
N THR A 49 -5.18 -1.58 -2.51
CA THR A 49 -3.79 -1.11 -2.64
C THR A 49 -2.91 -1.66 -1.55
N ILE A 50 -1.70 -2.07 -1.89
CA ILE A 50 -0.71 -2.53 -0.92
C ILE A 50 0.55 -1.67 -1.01
N HIS A 51 1.01 -1.16 0.13
CA HIS A 51 2.27 -0.47 0.25
C HIS A 51 3.27 -1.32 1.03
N VAL A 52 4.34 -1.75 0.36
CA VAL A 52 5.37 -2.59 0.96
C VAL A 52 6.74 -1.96 0.77
N ARG A 53 7.27 -1.36 1.82
CA ARG A 53 8.62 -0.84 1.83
C ARG A 53 9.63 -2.00 1.77
N ARG A 54 10.53 -1.95 0.78
CA ARG A 54 11.58 -2.93 0.51
C ARG A 54 12.94 -2.23 0.36
N GLY A 55 13.76 -2.69 -0.53
CA GLY A 55 15.06 -2.12 -0.85
C GLY A 55 15.99 -2.10 0.37
N ASP A 56 16.40 -0.93 0.77
CA ASP A 56 17.30 -0.67 1.90
C ASP A 56 16.68 -0.87 3.30
N PHE A 57 15.37 -1.17 3.36
CA PHE A 57 14.62 -1.11 4.62
C PHE A 57 14.86 -2.30 5.56
N THR A 58 15.42 -3.42 5.07
CA THR A 58 15.72 -4.60 5.90
C THR A 58 16.60 -4.26 7.11
N THR A 59 17.68 -3.49 6.89
CA THR A 59 18.59 -3.08 7.97
C THR A 59 17.89 -2.16 8.95
N HIS A 60 17.04 -1.25 8.45
CA HIS A 60 16.28 -0.34 9.28
C HIS A 60 15.25 -1.09 10.15
N CYS A 61 14.53 -2.06 9.61
CA CYS A 61 13.61 -2.91 10.37
C CYS A 61 14.33 -3.68 11.50
N LYS A 62 15.49 -4.27 11.20
CA LYS A 62 16.33 -4.95 12.22
C LYS A 62 16.75 -4.01 13.34
N PHE A 63 17.12 -2.80 12.98
CA PHE A 63 17.52 -1.77 13.94
C PHE A 63 16.35 -1.33 14.82
N LEU A 64 15.19 -1.04 14.25
CA LEU A 64 13.98 -0.69 14.99
C LEU A 64 13.53 -1.84 15.91
N ALA A 65 13.56 -3.08 15.41
CA ALA A 65 13.25 -4.27 16.20
C ALA A 65 14.18 -4.44 17.41
N SER A 66 15.49 -4.14 17.25
CA SER A 66 16.47 -4.22 18.32
C SER A 66 16.22 -3.21 19.46
N TRP A 67 15.52 -2.12 19.18
CA TRP A 67 15.14 -1.10 20.15
C TRP A 67 13.77 -1.33 20.76
N ASN A 68 13.06 -2.35 20.30
CA ASN A 68 11.69 -2.59 20.72
C ASN A 68 10.79 -1.35 20.54
N SER A 69 10.98 -0.67 19.40
CA SER A 69 10.29 0.58 19.08
C SER A 69 8.80 0.34 18.89
N ASP A 70 7.99 1.19 19.46
CA ASP A 70 6.55 1.20 19.17
C ASP A 70 6.25 1.56 17.71
N TRP A 71 5.09 1.12 17.22
CA TRP A 71 4.55 1.62 15.97
C TRP A 71 4.33 3.13 16.07
N ASN A 72 4.82 3.85 15.07
CA ASN A 72 4.73 5.30 15.02
C ASN A 72 3.52 5.78 14.20
N ALA A 73 3.13 7.05 14.42
CA ALA A 73 2.14 7.78 13.63
C ALA A 73 0.79 7.05 13.52
N PHE A 74 0.34 6.79 12.29
CA PHE A 74 -1.00 6.24 12.05
C PHE A 74 -1.22 4.85 12.62
N ASN A 75 -0.17 4.04 12.71
CA ASN A 75 -0.26 2.68 13.23
C ASN A 75 -0.56 2.63 14.75
N SER A 76 -0.34 3.73 15.45
CA SER A 76 -0.67 3.86 16.88
C SER A 76 -2.11 4.30 17.15
N PHE A 77 -2.89 4.69 16.12
CA PHE A 77 -4.26 5.15 16.34
C PHE A 77 -5.18 4.04 16.87
N PRO A 78 -6.00 4.35 17.89
CA PRO A 78 -6.88 3.38 18.52
C PRO A 78 -7.88 2.68 17.58
N GLY A 79 -8.26 3.35 16.49
CA GLY A 79 -9.23 2.83 15.51
C GLY A 79 -8.66 1.86 14.48
N LEU A 80 -7.34 1.67 14.42
CA LEU A 80 -6.74 0.71 13.49
C LEU A 80 -6.75 -0.69 14.07
N PRO A 81 -7.16 -1.71 13.29
CA PRO A 81 -7.32 -3.08 13.80
C PRO A 81 -5.99 -3.78 14.08
N ASP A 82 -4.97 -3.45 13.31
CA ASP A 82 -3.67 -4.12 13.35
C ASP A 82 -2.69 -3.27 14.15
N LYS A 83 -2.50 -3.64 15.41
CA LYS A 83 -1.62 -2.94 16.36
C LYS A 83 -0.44 -3.80 16.72
N TYR A 84 0.69 -3.15 16.93
CA TYR A 84 1.80 -3.78 17.61
C TYR A 84 1.53 -3.74 19.11
N ASP A 85 0.98 -4.81 19.61
CA ASP A 85 0.96 -5.01 21.04
C ASP A 85 2.35 -5.43 21.48
N GLN A 86 3.06 -4.54 22.17
CA GLN A 86 4.25 -4.94 22.92
C GLN A 86 3.82 -5.92 24.01
N VAL A 87 3.69 -7.18 23.63
CA VAL A 87 3.29 -8.24 24.55
C VAL A 87 4.38 -8.46 25.62
N TYR A 88 5.59 -7.91 25.42
CA TYR A 88 6.74 -8.31 26.18
C TYR A 88 7.62 -7.14 26.62
N SER A 89 7.38 -6.64 27.79
CA SER A 89 8.35 -5.81 28.54
C SER A 89 9.54 -6.62 29.09
N ASP A 90 9.59 -7.93 28.84
CA ASP A 90 10.66 -8.81 29.31
C ASP A 90 11.80 -8.91 28.27
N PRO A 91 13.00 -8.39 28.58
CA PRO A 91 14.15 -8.48 27.69
C PRO A 91 14.54 -9.92 27.28
N ARG A 92 14.06 -10.94 28.01
CA ARG A 92 14.31 -12.35 27.68
C ARG A 92 13.50 -12.86 26.49
N LEU A 93 12.48 -12.13 26.06
CA LEU A 93 11.61 -12.45 24.94
C LEU A 93 11.96 -11.65 23.66
N SER A 94 13.20 -11.17 23.58
CA SER A 94 13.68 -10.32 22.49
C SER A 94 13.63 -10.98 21.10
N SER A 95 13.71 -12.32 21.03
CA SER A 95 13.60 -13.05 19.76
C SER A 95 12.19 -13.07 19.20
N GLU A 96 11.18 -13.29 20.04
CA GLU A 96 9.76 -13.31 19.63
C GLU A 96 9.29 -11.91 19.25
N ASN A 97 9.69 -10.88 20.00
CA ASN A 97 9.43 -9.50 19.64
C ASN A 97 10.11 -9.12 18.32
N TYR A 98 11.32 -9.61 18.09
CA TYR A 98 12.05 -9.38 16.86
C TYR A 98 11.32 -9.98 15.66
N GLU A 99 10.86 -11.21 15.75
CA GLU A 99 10.12 -11.89 14.69
C GLU A 99 8.80 -11.17 14.40
N ALA A 100 7.99 -10.90 15.43
CA ALA A 100 6.74 -10.16 15.30
C ALA A 100 6.94 -8.78 14.67
N TYR A 101 8.03 -8.09 15.03
CA TYR A 101 8.37 -6.80 14.46
C TYR A 101 8.74 -6.93 12.98
N MET A 102 9.55 -7.92 12.63
CA MET A 102 9.98 -8.14 11.25
C MET A 102 8.81 -8.54 10.34
N ASP A 103 7.86 -9.31 10.85
CA ASP A 103 6.66 -9.70 10.11
C ASP A 103 5.83 -8.49 9.66
N HIS A 104 5.78 -7.45 10.47
CA HIS A 104 5.06 -6.22 10.13
C HIS A 104 5.92 -5.18 9.40
N CYS A 105 7.22 -5.14 9.66
CA CYS A 105 8.13 -4.18 9.05
C CYS A 105 8.68 -4.64 7.70
N TYR A 106 8.98 -5.94 7.56
CA TYR A 106 9.57 -6.51 6.36
C TYR A 106 8.97 -7.90 6.05
N PRO A 107 7.65 -7.97 5.84
CA PRO A 107 6.94 -9.23 5.67
C PRO A 107 7.48 -10.03 4.48
N SER A 108 7.45 -11.37 4.55
CA SER A 108 7.74 -12.23 3.41
C SER A 108 6.65 -12.13 2.34
N THR A 109 6.91 -12.69 1.15
CA THR A 109 5.88 -12.75 0.10
C THR A 109 4.68 -13.56 0.56
N GLU A 110 4.91 -14.66 1.24
CA GLU A 110 3.87 -15.55 1.78
C GLU A 110 2.98 -14.82 2.81
N GLN A 111 3.60 -14.04 3.70
CA GLN A 111 2.86 -13.22 4.69
C GLN A 111 2.02 -12.14 4.04
N ILE A 112 2.54 -11.51 2.97
CA ILE A 112 1.77 -10.54 2.18
C ILE A 112 0.56 -11.21 1.53
N ILE A 113 0.76 -12.38 0.90
CA ILE A 113 -0.33 -13.13 0.27
C ILE A 113 -1.40 -13.54 1.28
N GLU A 114 -1.00 -14.04 2.44
CA GLU A 114 -1.96 -14.43 3.48
C GLU A 114 -2.75 -13.22 4.01
N LYS A 115 -2.08 -12.08 4.22
CA LYS A 115 -2.77 -10.84 4.62
C LYS A 115 -3.76 -10.36 3.55
N VAL A 116 -3.36 -10.39 2.29
CA VAL A 116 -4.23 -10.03 1.16
C VAL A 116 -5.45 -10.94 1.08
N LYS A 117 -5.25 -12.25 1.26
CA LYS A 117 -6.32 -13.24 1.28
C LYS A 117 -7.31 -12.95 2.43
N THR A 118 -6.81 -12.79 3.66
CA THR A 118 -7.63 -12.47 4.83
C THR A 118 -8.46 -11.20 4.61
N VAL A 119 -7.82 -10.12 4.17
CA VAL A 119 -8.50 -8.83 3.92
C VAL A 119 -9.57 -8.97 2.84
N ARG A 120 -9.31 -9.77 1.79
CA ARG A 120 -10.27 -10.03 0.73
C ARG A 120 -11.48 -10.84 1.22
N GLU A 121 -11.25 -11.84 2.07
CA GLU A 121 -12.31 -12.66 2.67
C GLU A 121 -13.17 -11.85 3.66
N GLU A 122 -12.58 -10.88 4.37
CA GLU A 122 -13.27 -10.00 5.32
C GLU A 122 -13.97 -8.82 4.65
N SER A 123 -13.63 -8.51 3.41
CA SER A 123 -14.21 -7.37 2.69
C SER A 123 -15.69 -7.60 2.41
N ARG A 124 -16.52 -6.58 2.69
CA ARG A 124 -17.97 -6.63 2.42
C ARG A 124 -18.29 -6.57 0.93
N GLU A 125 -17.48 -5.81 0.20
CA GLU A 125 -17.61 -5.65 -1.24
C GLU A 125 -16.45 -6.38 -1.92
N PRO A 126 -16.65 -6.97 -3.11
CA PRO A 126 -15.61 -7.68 -3.84
C PRO A 126 -14.36 -6.82 -4.05
N LEU A 127 -13.17 -7.44 -3.94
CA LEU A 127 -11.89 -6.86 -4.30
C LEU A 127 -11.37 -7.61 -5.52
N GLU A 128 -11.31 -6.92 -6.66
CA GLU A 128 -11.03 -7.50 -7.96
C GLU A 128 -9.74 -6.93 -8.59
N TYR A 129 -9.28 -5.79 -8.08
CA TYR A 129 -8.11 -5.06 -8.58
C TYR A 129 -7.11 -4.87 -7.47
N ILE A 130 -5.83 -5.00 -7.81
CA ILE A 130 -4.75 -4.76 -6.85
C ILE A 130 -3.68 -3.87 -7.45
N TYR A 131 -3.24 -2.88 -6.68
CA TYR A 131 -2.14 -2.00 -7.05
C TYR A 131 -1.05 -2.04 -5.99
N ILE A 132 0.17 -2.36 -6.42
CA ILE A 132 1.35 -2.55 -5.56
C ILE A 132 2.20 -1.28 -5.58
N MET A 133 2.42 -0.70 -4.41
CA MET A 133 3.31 0.44 -4.19
C MET A 133 4.54 -0.02 -3.44
N THR A 134 5.71 0.07 -4.05
CA THR A 134 6.94 -0.43 -3.43
C THR A 134 8.19 0.19 -4.05
N ASN A 135 9.27 0.21 -3.29
CA ASN A 135 10.63 0.47 -3.77
C ASN A 135 11.46 -0.82 -3.92
N GLY A 136 10.79 -1.97 -3.95
CA GLY A 136 11.42 -3.28 -4.16
C GLY A 136 12.05 -3.44 -5.54
N ALA A 137 12.95 -4.40 -5.70
CA ALA A 137 13.51 -4.74 -6.99
C ALA A 137 12.42 -5.25 -7.96
N ASN A 138 12.54 -4.94 -9.26
CA ASN A 138 11.57 -5.37 -10.28
C ASN A 138 11.31 -6.88 -10.24
N SER A 139 12.37 -7.69 -10.09
CA SER A 139 12.24 -9.15 -10.01
C SER A 139 11.39 -9.60 -8.82
N TRP A 140 11.49 -8.93 -7.69
CA TRP A 140 10.67 -9.22 -6.52
C TRP A 140 9.21 -8.82 -6.76
N VAL A 141 8.97 -7.68 -7.39
CA VAL A 141 7.61 -7.22 -7.74
C VAL A 141 6.93 -8.19 -8.69
N GLU A 142 7.64 -8.65 -9.73
CA GLU A 142 7.10 -9.64 -10.66
C GLU A 142 6.79 -10.97 -9.98
N ASN A 143 7.64 -11.44 -9.07
CA ASN A 143 7.37 -12.64 -8.27
C ASN A 143 6.13 -12.46 -7.37
N LEU A 144 5.95 -11.27 -6.77
CA LEU A 144 4.77 -10.96 -5.98
C LEU A 144 3.50 -10.92 -6.85
N LYS A 145 3.55 -10.34 -8.05
CA LYS A 145 2.43 -10.35 -9.01
C LYS A 145 2.04 -11.78 -9.38
N VAL A 146 3.02 -12.65 -9.65
CA VAL A 146 2.76 -14.07 -9.93
C VAL A 146 2.07 -14.75 -8.75
N ALA A 147 2.57 -14.57 -7.53
CA ALA A 147 1.98 -15.16 -6.34
C ALA A 147 0.55 -14.66 -6.08
N LEU A 148 0.28 -13.37 -6.32
CA LEU A 148 -1.07 -12.80 -6.25
C LEU A 148 -1.98 -13.36 -7.34
N HIS A 149 -1.48 -13.53 -8.56
CA HIS A 149 -2.23 -14.14 -9.65
C HIS A 149 -2.59 -15.60 -9.33
N ASP A 150 -1.67 -16.36 -8.74
CA ASP A 150 -1.88 -17.75 -8.34
C ASP A 150 -2.92 -17.88 -7.21
N LEU A 151 -3.05 -16.86 -6.35
CA LEU A 151 -4.14 -16.77 -5.38
C LEU A 151 -5.52 -16.74 -6.06
N GLY A 152 -5.57 -16.28 -7.31
CA GLY A 152 -6.75 -16.22 -8.16
C GLY A 152 -7.75 -15.11 -7.81
N GLY A 153 -8.69 -14.88 -8.72
CA GLY A 153 -9.80 -13.95 -8.55
C GLY A 153 -9.44 -12.46 -8.65
N TRP A 154 -8.27 -12.13 -9.16
CA TRP A 154 -7.91 -10.77 -9.53
C TRP A 154 -8.15 -10.57 -11.04
N GLU A 155 -8.87 -9.54 -11.39
CA GLU A 155 -9.04 -9.14 -12.79
C GLU A 155 -7.84 -8.34 -13.31
N HIS A 156 -7.18 -7.60 -12.40
CA HIS A 156 -6.00 -6.82 -12.74
C HIS A 156 -5.04 -6.71 -11.54
N ILE A 157 -3.73 -6.80 -11.84
CA ILE A 157 -2.64 -6.61 -10.87
C ILE A 157 -1.63 -5.65 -11.50
N GLY A 158 -1.57 -4.43 -10.96
CA GLY A 158 -0.61 -3.41 -11.37
C GLY A 158 0.35 -3.02 -10.26
N SER A 159 1.38 -2.26 -10.62
CA SER A 159 2.34 -1.73 -9.67
C SER A 159 2.80 -0.32 -10.05
N ASN A 160 3.38 0.39 -9.10
CA ASN A 160 3.99 1.69 -9.39
C ASN A 160 5.20 1.60 -10.34
N GLN A 161 5.76 0.40 -10.54
CA GLN A 161 6.84 0.17 -11.50
C GLN A 161 6.34 0.07 -12.94
N ASP A 162 5.04 -0.12 -13.15
CA ASP A 162 4.41 -0.16 -14.47
C ASP A 162 4.01 1.24 -14.95
N LEU A 163 4.14 2.27 -14.10
CA LEU A 163 3.77 3.64 -14.45
C LEU A 163 4.69 4.22 -15.53
N SER A 164 4.09 4.78 -16.56
CA SER A 164 4.77 5.57 -17.58
C SER A 164 4.74 7.05 -17.18
N LEU A 165 5.85 7.55 -16.65
CA LEU A 165 5.96 8.89 -16.10
C LEU A 165 6.92 9.76 -16.92
N THR A 166 6.55 11.02 -17.16
CA THR A 166 7.46 12.02 -17.72
C THR A 166 8.60 12.32 -16.75
N TRP A 167 9.61 13.08 -17.21
CA TRP A 167 10.72 13.48 -16.35
C TRP A 167 10.24 14.21 -15.09
N GLU A 168 9.33 15.16 -15.23
CA GLU A 168 8.78 15.95 -14.12
C GLU A 168 7.92 15.09 -13.18
N GLN A 169 7.12 14.17 -13.75
CA GLN A 169 6.24 13.29 -12.98
C GLN A 169 7.03 12.29 -12.11
N LYS A 170 8.25 11.92 -12.50
CA LYS A 170 9.11 11.04 -11.68
C LYS A 170 9.44 11.63 -10.31
N PHE A 171 9.50 12.95 -10.19
CA PHE A 171 9.74 13.63 -8.91
C PHE A 171 8.52 13.59 -7.97
N VAL A 172 7.35 13.33 -8.50
CA VAL A 172 6.08 13.24 -7.74
C VAL A 172 5.48 11.83 -7.75
N ALA A 173 6.23 10.81 -8.18
CA ALA A 173 5.74 9.44 -8.31
C ALA A 173 5.13 8.91 -7.00
N GLN A 174 5.76 9.18 -5.85
CA GLN A 174 5.20 8.81 -4.54
C GLN A 174 3.86 9.48 -4.25
N ALA A 175 3.66 10.71 -4.72
CA ALA A 175 2.38 11.41 -4.55
C ALA A 175 1.29 10.82 -5.45
N VAL A 176 1.65 10.24 -6.60
CA VAL A 176 0.72 9.46 -7.43
C VAL A 176 0.29 8.21 -6.68
N ASP A 177 1.22 7.47 -6.09
CA ASP A 177 0.91 6.32 -5.22
C ASP A 177 -0.03 6.71 -4.07
N MET A 178 0.24 7.83 -3.40
CA MET A 178 -0.62 8.33 -2.32
C MET A 178 -2.03 8.71 -2.82
N LEU A 179 -2.15 9.29 -4.02
CA LEU A 179 -3.44 9.58 -4.65
C LEU A 179 -4.24 8.29 -4.91
N VAL A 180 -3.57 7.25 -5.43
CA VAL A 180 -4.19 5.93 -5.67
C VAL A 180 -4.63 5.32 -4.34
N ALA A 181 -3.75 5.29 -3.34
CA ALA A 181 -4.06 4.77 -2.01
C ALA A 181 -5.23 5.49 -1.34
N GLN A 182 -5.31 6.81 -1.50
CA GLN A 182 -6.42 7.62 -0.95
C GLN A 182 -7.79 7.25 -1.56
N ARG A 183 -7.79 6.72 -2.78
CA ARG A 183 -8.99 6.34 -3.52
C ARG A 183 -9.32 4.86 -3.46
N ALA A 184 -8.41 4.04 -2.98
CA ALA A 184 -8.64 2.61 -2.86
C ALA A 184 -9.81 2.31 -1.91
N GLN A 185 -10.55 1.26 -2.21
CA GLN A 185 -11.56 0.72 -1.29
C GLN A 185 -10.89 0.18 -0.02
N VAL A 186 -9.75 -0.48 -0.18
CA VAL A 186 -8.96 -1.01 0.93
C VAL A 186 -7.48 -0.68 0.73
N PHE A 187 -6.81 -0.33 1.81
CA PHE A 187 -5.37 -0.07 1.84
C PHE A 187 -4.70 -0.99 2.87
N ILE A 188 -3.65 -1.66 2.46
CA ILE A 188 -2.75 -2.43 3.33
C ILE A 188 -1.38 -1.77 3.30
N GLY A 189 -0.84 -1.39 4.45
CA GLY A 189 0.52 -0.88 4.59
C GLY A 189 1.33 -1.74 5.55
N ASN A 190 2.64 -1.80 5.37
CA ASN A 190 3.49 -2.38 6.39
C ASN A 190 3.65 -1.40 7.58
N GLY A 191 3.83 -1.96 8.79
CA GLY A 191 3.60 -1.24 10.04
C GLY A 191 4.53 -0.07 10.37
N VAL A 192 5.58 0.20 9.60
CA VAL A 192 6.62 1.19 9.91
C VAL A 192 7.07 2.03 8.70
N SER A 193 6.27 2.15 7.69
CA SER A 193 6.63 2.93 6.48
C SER A 193 5.86 4.24 6.41
#